data_44ac4ea61816c144e94b6fa2ccf234bb
#
_entry.id   44ac4ea61816c144e94b6fa2ccf234bb
#
_cell.length_a   1.000
_cell.length_b   1.000
_cell.length_c   1.000
_cell.angle_alpha   90.00
_cell.angle_beta   90.00
_cell.angle_gamma   90.00
#
_symmetry.space_group_name_H-M   'P 1'
#
loop_
_entity.id
_entity.type
_entity.pdbx_description
1 polymer ?
#
loop_
_entity_poly.entity_id
_entity_poly.type
_entity_poly.pdbx_seq_one_letter_code
_entity_poly.pdbx_strand_id
1 'polypeptide(L)'
;MEIINMTKVFMVYAHYDDKSFNAAIKNTFIKVANENGHNVDFVDLYKEKFDPVFSGEEPDDVTLNHRKRIEQADVIALVAPIWNFRMPAIMEGWIDKILAPPWAFKFKKIIGNYGYPIGSLSGKRAIVFCTYGSPQFAIRTFFLNMPTKRLRRGVFNICGIKDVIYKRYFAVP
;
A
#
# COMPACT_ATOMS: atom_id res chain seq x y z
N MET A 1 -26.99 3.38 20.47
CA MET A 1 -26.08 2.27 20.08
C MET A 1 -25.61 2.60 18.67
N GLU A 2 -24.43 3.21 18.52
CA GLU A 2 -23.86 3.48 17.19
C GLU A 2 -23.60 2.13 16.50
N ILE A 3 -24.19 1.95 15.33
CA ILE A 3 -23.90 0.79 14.48
C ILE A 3 -22.46 1.03 13.95
N ILE A 4 -21.48 0.41 14.61
CA ILE A 4 -20.11 0.40 14.09
C ILE A 4 -20.16 -0.44 12.81
N ASN A 5 -20.13 0.22 11.65
CA ASN A 5 -20.03 -0.48 10.38
C ASN A 5 -18.68 -1.19 10.32
N MET A 6 -18.72 -2.52 10.25
CA MET A 6 -17.53 -3.36 10.11
C MET A 6 -16.77 -2.98 8.85
N THR A 7 -15.54 -2.52 9.00
CA THR A 7 -14.63 -2.20 7.89
C THR A 7 -13.74 -3.41 7.59
N LYS A 8 -13.64 -3.79 6.33
CA LYS A 8 -12.72 -4.83 5.86
C LYS A 8 -11.42 -4.20 5.40
N VAL A 9 -10.32 -4.59 6.02
CA VAL A 9 -8.98 -4.08 5.72
C VAL A 9 -8.16 -5.19 5.10
N PHE A 10 -7.57 -4.96 3.93
CA PHE A 10 -6.50 -5.80 3.41
C PHE A 10 -5.16 -5.14 3.73
N MET A 11 -4.38 -5.76 4.62
CA MET A 11 -3.09 -5.25 5.07
C MET A 11 -1.94 -6.00 4.42
N VAL A 12 -1.02 -5.25 3.82
CA VAL A 12 0.22 -5.76 3.22
C VAL A 12 1.40 -5.23 4.02
N TYR A 13 2.22 -6.15 4.50
CA TYR A 13 3.38 -5.87 5.33
C TYR A 13 4.66 -6.31 4.65
N ALA A 14 5.71 -5.49 4.74
CA ALA A 14 7.02 -5.82 4.23
C ALA A 14 8.13 -5.36 5.18
N HIS A 15 8.63 -6.28 5.97
CA HIS A 15 9.87 -6.15 6.73
C HIS A 15 10.45 -7.53 7.00
N TYR A 16 11.78 -7.68 6.89
CA TYR A 16 12.45 -8.96 7.07
C TYR A 16 12.57 -9.40 8.53
N ASP A 17 12.46 -8.45 9.47
CA ASP A 17 12.61 -8.68 10.90
C ASP A 17 11.28 -8.56 11.64
N ASP A 18 10.83 -9.66 12.25
CA ASP A 18 9.60 -9.74 13.04
C ASP A 18 9.65 -8.97 14.36
N LYS A 19 10.83 -8.53 14.79
CA LYS A 19 11.03 -7.71 16.01
C LYS A 19 11.15 -6.22 15.69
N SER A 20 11.01 -5.83 14.44
CA SER A 20 11.12 -4.45 14.00
C SER A 20 9.99 -3.55 14.52
N PHE A 21 10.22 -2.25 14.52
CA PHE A 21 9.18 -1.27 14.81
C PHE A 21 7.99 -1.37 13.84
N ASN A 22 8.24 -1.75 12.58
CA ASN A 22 7.18 -2.02 11.61
C ASN A 22 6.33 -3.23 12.02
N ALA A 23 6.93 -4.27 12.61
CA ALA A 23 6.19 -5.42 13.14
C ALA A 23 5.30 -5.00 14.33
N ALA A 24 5.81 -4.12 15.21
CA ALA A 24 5.02 -3.57 16.31
C ALA A 24 3.81 -2.75 15.80
N ILE A 25 4.01 -1.90 14.78
CA ILE A 25 2.92 -1.14 14.13
C ILE A 25 1.86 -2.10 13.58
N LYS A 26 2.27 -3.09 12.79
CA LYS A 26 1.38 -4.10 12.23
C LYS A 26 0.56 -4.80 13.31
N ASN A 27 1.23 -5.33 14.33
CA ASN A 27 0.58 -6.08 15.40
C ASN A 27 -0.42 -5.21 16.18
N THR A 28 -0.03 -3.97 16.51
CA THR A 28 -0.89 -3.01 17.20
C THR A 28 -2.12 -2.65 16.37
N PHE A 29 -1.93 -2.40 15.08
CA PHE A 29 -3.05 -2.08 14.19
C PHE A 29 -4.05 -3.24 14.11
N ILE A 30 -3.56 -4.47 13.89
CA ILE A 30 -4.43 -5.66 13.79
C ILE A 30 -5.21 -5.85 15.10
N LYS A 31 -4.52 -5.76 16.25
CA LYS A 31 -5.15 -5.88 17.56
C LYS A 31 -6.25 -4.86 17.74
N VAL A 32 -5.94 -3.57 17.58
CA VAL A 32 -6.89 -2.47 17.81
C VAL A 32 -8.06 -2.52 16.82
N ALA A 33 -7.80 -2.84 15.54
CA ALA A 33 -8.85 -2.98 14.54
C ALA A 33 -9.85 -4.09 14.93
N ASN A 34 -9.34 -5.26 15.32
CA ASN A 34 -10.20 -6.38 15.73
C ASN A 34 -10.99 -6.08 17.02
N GLU A 35 -10.37 -5.42 18.02
CA GLU A 35 -11.03 -4.99 19.25
C GLU A 35 -12.17 -3.99 18.98
N ASN A 36 -12.09 -3.23 17.88
CA ASN A 36 -13.12 -2.29 17.43
C ASN A 36 -14.09 -2.89 16.39
N GLY A 37 -14.13 -4.21 16.22
CA GLY A 37 -15.09 -4.89 15.36
C GLY A 37 -14.78 -4.77 13.85
N HIS A 38 -13.56 -4.40 13.46
CA HIS A 38 -13.12 -4.41 12.08
C HIS A 38 -12.42 -5.73 11.74
N ASN A 39 -12.44 -6.13 10.47
CA ASN A 39 -11.78 -7.34 10.00
C ASN A 39 -10.49 -6.98 9.25
N VAL A 40 -9.37 -7.55 9.68
CA VAL A 40 -8.06 -7.35 9.03
C VAL A 40 -7.61 -8.66 8.38
N ASP A 41 -7.67 -8.69 7.06
CA ASP A 41 -7.04 -9.71 6.23
C ASP A 41 -5.59 -9.29 5.97
N PHE A 42 -4.62 -10.10 6.38
CA PHE A 42 -3.21 -9.74 6.48
C PHE A 42 -2.33 -10.63 5.61
N VAL A 43 -1.32 -10.03 4.98
CA VAL A 43 -0.24 -10.75 4.29
C VAL A 43 1.12 -10.16 4.66
N ASP A 44 2.09 -11.06 4.87
CA ASP A 44 3.50 -10.76 5.06
C ASP A 44 4.27 -11.20 3.81
N LEU A 45 4.72 -10.25 3.02
CA LEU A 45 5.36 -10.54 1.73
C LEU A 45 6.67 -11.34 1.86
N TYR A 46 7.41 -11.16 2.97
CA TYR A 46 8.63 -11.94 3.23
C TYR A 46 8.31 -13.40 3.59
N LYS A 47 7.28 -13.62 4.43
CA LYS A 47 6.86 -14.98 4.81
C LYS A 47 6.20 -15.74 3.67
N GLU A 48 5.42 -15.04 2.84
CA GLU A 48 4.82 -15.59 1.63
C GLU A 48 5.84 -15.86 0.54
N LYS A 49 7.08 -15.33 0.67
CA LYS A 49 8.11 -15.38 -0.37
C LYS A 49 7.60 -14.80 -1.69
N PHE A 50 6.87 -13.70 -1.59
CA PHE A 50 6.29 -13.02 -2.75
C PHE A 50 7.39 -12.73 -3.79
N ASP A 51 7.17 -13.15 -5.03
CA ASP A 51 8.06 -12.80 -6.13
C ASP A 51 7.77 -11.37 -6.62
N PRO A 52 8.68 -10.40 -6.40
CA PRO A 52 8.48 -9.02 -6.78
C PRO A 52 8.70 -8.73 -8.27
N VAL A 53 9.15 -9.71 -9.05
CA VAL A 53 9.47 -9.49 -10.46
C VAL A 53 8.20 -9.44 -11.29
N PHE A 54 7.98 -8.32 -11.97
CA PHE A 54 6.89 -8.15 -12.94
C PHE A 54 7.40 -8.50 -14.33
N SER A 55 6.96 -9.65 -14.85
CA SER A 55 7.38 -10.16 -16.17
C SER A 55 6.62 -9.57 -17.34
N GLY A 56 5.48 -8.91 -17.08
CA GLY A 56 4.56 -8.45 -18.15
C GLY A 56 3.67 -9.57 -18.71
N GLU A 57 3.77 -10.77 -18.16
CA GLU A 57 2.91 -11.92 -18.52
C GLU A 57 1.54 -11.82 -17.84
N GLU A 58 0.68 -12.78 -18.17
CA GLU A 58 -0.63 -12.93 -17.50
C GLU A 58 -0.43 -13.09 -15.98
N PRO A 59 -1.35 -12.54 -15.17
CA PRO A 59 -1.24 -12.59 -13.71
C PRO A 59 -1.23 -14.03 -13.19
N ASP A 60 -0.25 -14.34 -12.35
CA ASP A 60 -0.19 -15.60 -11.62
C ASP A 60 -1.28 -15.72 -10.54
N ASP A 61 -1.46 -16.90 -9.97
CA ASP A 61 -2.48 -17.20 -8.95
C ASP A 61 -2.31 -16.33 -7.70
N VAL A 62 -1.08 -15.99 -7.29
CA VAL A 62 -0.79 -15.13 -6.15
C VAL A 62 -1.28 -13.70 -6.45
N THR A 63 -1.00 -13.19 -7.63
CA THR A 63 -1.47 -11.90 -8.10
C THR A 63 -2.99 -11.84 -8.12
N LEU A 64 -3.65 -12.85 -8.69
CA LEU A 64 -5.11 -12.94 -8.74
C LEU A 64 -5.73 -13.02 -7.34
N ASN A 65 -5.13 -13.78 -6.43
CA ASN A 65 -5.56 -13.86 -5.04
C ASN A 65 -5.49 -12.51 -4.34
N HIS A 66 -4.36 -11.79 -4.44
CA HIS A 66 -4.22 -10.47 -3.82
C HIS A 66 -5.21 -9.44 -4.41
N ARG A 67 -5.44 -9.47 -5.72
CA ARG A 67 -6.45 -8.61 -6.37
C ARG A 67 -7.85 -8.89 -5.82
N LYS A 68 -8.24 -10.16 -5.70
CA LYS A 68 -9.53 -10.56 -5.11
C LYS A 68 -9.67 -10.06 -3.66
N ARG A 69 -8.61 -10.16 -2.84
CA ARG A 69 -8.60 -9.63 -1.47
C ARG A 69 -8.76 -8.12 -1.44
N ILE A 70 -8.13 -7.39 -2.36
CA ILE A 70 -8.32 -5.94 -2.53
C ILE A 70 -9.77 -5.63 -2.93
N GLU A 71 -10.36 -6.38 -3.84
CA GLU A 71 -11.76 -6.19 -4.26
C GLU A 71 -12.73 -6.28 -3.08
N GLN A 72 -12.50 -7.22 -2.17
CA GLN A 72 -13.31 -7.48 -0.98
C GLN A 72 -13.07 -6.48 0.16
N ALA A 73 -11.98 -5.74 0.13
CA ALA A 73 -11.61 -4.79 1.18
C ALA A 73 -12.17 -3.39 0.92
N ASP A 74 -12.51 -2.69 1.99
CA ASP A 74 -12.84 -1.25 1.99
C ASP A 74 -11.58 -0.39 2.05
N VAL A 75 -10.55 -0.91 2.73
CA VAL A 75 -9.29 -0.21 3.02
C VAL A 75 -8.11 -1.09 2.65
N ILE A 76 -7.13 -0.51 1.95
CA ILE A 76 -5.82 -1.11 1.72
C ILE A 76 -4.84 -0.50 2.72
N ALA A 77 -4.24 -1.31 3.58
CA ALA A 77 -3.23 -0.86 4.54
C ALA A 77 -1.84 -1.34 4.10
N LEU A 78 -0.87 -0.43 3.99
CA LEU A 78 0.54 -0.79 3.74
C LEU A 78 1.36 -0.48 4.99
N VAL A 79 2.22 -1.41 5.39
CA VAL A 79 3.16 -1.23 6.51
C VAL A 79 4.57 -1.61 6.05
N ALA A 80 5.46 -0.63 5.93
CA ALA A 80 6.83 -0.86 5.48
C ALA A 80 7.76 0.30 5.86
N PRO A 81 9.08 0.06 5.98
CA PRO A 81 10.06 1.12 6.11
C PRO A 81 10.24 1.86 4.77
N ILE A 82 10.82 3.05 4.85
CA ILE A 82 11.30 3.78 3.68
C ILE A 82 12.81 3.66 3.61
N TRP A 83 13.30 2.90 2.63
CA TRP A 83 14.71 2.73 2.30
C TRP A 83 15.01 3.45 0.97
N ASN A 84 16.02 4.31 0.95
CA ASN A 84 16.40 5.06 -0.26
C ASN A 84 15.19 5.77 -0.92
N PHE A 85 14.32 6.40 -0.11
CA PHE A 85 13.09 7.08 -0.53
C PHE A 85 12.00 6.18 -1.15
N ARG A 86 12.14 4.86 -1.06
CA ARG A 86 11.16 3.86 -1.53
C ARG A 86 10.85 2.86 -0.42
N MET A 87 9.80 2.12 -0.58
CA MET A 87 9.56 0.93 0.24
C MET A 87 10.54 -0.19 -0.15
N PRO A 88 10.67 -1.26 0.65
CA PRO A 88 11.49 -2.42 0.29
C PRO A 88 11.14 -2.94 -1.10
N ALA A 89 12.12 -3.49 -1.83
CA ALA A 89 11.94 -3.96 -3.21
C ALA A 89 10.75 -4.93 -3.36
N ILE A 90 10.54 -5.80 -2.38
CA ILE A 90 9.41 -6.74 -2.38
C ILE A 90 8.05 -6.03 -2.33
N MET A 91 7.92 -4.91 -1.60
CA MET A 91 6.69 -4.09 -1.57
C MET A 91 6.54 -3.28 -2.86
N GLU A 92 7.63 -2.75 -3.40
CA GLU A 92 7.59 -2.04 -4.69
C GLU A 92 7.17 -2.98 -5.82
N GLY A 93 7.72 -4.20 -5.87
CA GLY A 93 7.30 -5.22 -6.83
C GLY A 93 5.85 -5.68 -6.60
N TRP A 94 5.38 -5.73 -5.35
CA TRP A 94 3.96 -5.96 -5.06
C TRP A 94 3.09 -4.85 -5.66
N ILE A 95 3.47 -3.59 -5.49
CA ILE A 95 2.77 -2.46 -6.11
C ILE A 95 2.74 -2.61 -7.62
N ASP A 96 3.87 -2.90 -8.24
CA ASP A 96 4.00 -3.01 -9.70
C ASP A 96 3.21 -4.19 -10.28
N LYS A 97 3.18 -5.36 -9.60
CA LYS A 97 2.44 -6.55 -10.06
C LYS A 97 0.94 -6.45 -9.79
N ILE A 98 0.58 -6.07 -8.55
CA ILE A 98 -0.82 -6.12 -8.13
C ILE A 98 -1.60 -4.92 -8.66
N LEU A 99 -1.04 -3.69 -8.53
CA LEU A 99 -1.71 -2.46 -8.94
C LEU A 99 -1.43 -2.10 -10.40
N ALA A 100 -1.18 -3.10 -11.23
CA ALA A 100 -0.91 -2.96 -12.67
C ALA A 100 -2.18 -2.73 -13.50
N PRO A 101 -2.06 -2.08 -14.68
CA PRO A 101 -3.12 -2.07 -15.67
C PRO A 101 -3.29 -3.49 -16.29
N PRO A 102 -4.45 -3.82 -16.88
CA PRO A 102 -5.65 -3.00 -16.95
C PRO A 102 -6.56 -3.11 -15.71
N TRP A 103 -6.14 -3.86 -14.67
CA TRP A 103 -6.97 -4.16 -13.51
C TRP A 103 -7.12 -2.96 -12.56
N ALA A 104 -6.01 -2.37 -12.07
CA ALA A 104 -6.07 -1.27 -11.09
C ALA A 104 -6.42 0.07 -11.74
N PHE A 105 -6.09 0.25 -13.02
CA PHE A 105 -6.41 1.43 -13.81
C PHE A 105 -6.33 1.11 -15.30
N LYS A 106 -6.96 1.96 -16.13
CA LYS A 106 -6.93 1.85 -17.59
C LYS A 106 -6.54 3.20 -18.18
N PHE A 107 -5.88 3.20 -19.34
CA PHE A 107 -5.60 4.43 -20.05
C PHE A 107 -6.75 4.80 -20.97
N LYS A 108 -7.34 5.98 -20.75
CA LYS A 108 -8.28 6.59 -21.69
C LYS A 108 -7.51 7.46 -22.65
N LYS A 109 -7.60 7.15 -23.93
CA LYS A 109 -6.97 7.93 -25.00
C LYS A 109 -7.54 9.35 -25.03
N ILE A 110 -6.68 10.36 -25.10
CA ILE A 110 -7.07 11.77 -25.18
C ILE A 110 -6.77 12.30 -26.58
N ILE A 111 -5.52 12.25 -27.02
CA ILE A 111 -5.09 12.75 -28.32
C ILE A 111 -3.89 11.96 -28.80
N GLY A 112 -3.85 11.59 -30.06
CA GLY A 112 -2.75 10.81 -30.64
C GLY A 112 -2.52 9.51 -29.83
N ASN A 113 -1.30 9.30 -29.37
CA ASN A 113 -0.89 8.16 -28.53
C ASN A 113 -0.90 8.47 -27.02
N TYR A 114 -1.33 9.67 -26.62
CA TYR A 114 -1.38 10.05 -25.20
C TYR A 114 -2.68 9.61 -24.55
N GLY A 115 -2.55 8.96 -23.39
CA GLY A 115 -3.65 8.50 -22.57
C GLY A 115 -3.57 9.06 -21.14
N TYR A 116 -4.72 9.24 -20.53
CA TYR A 116 -4.85 9.58 -19.10
C TYR A 116 -5.30 8.34 -18.32
N PRO A 117 -4.67 8.03 -17.16
CA PRO A 117 -5.08 6.88 -16.35
C PRO A 117 -6.44 7.15 -15.69
N ILE A 118 -7.35 6.19 -15.82
CA ILE A 118 -8.61 6.14 -15.09
C ILE A 118 -8.54 4.98 -14.11
N GLY A 119 -8.58 5.28 -12.83
CA GLY A 119 -8.49 4.29 -11.77
C GLY A 119 -9.74 3.44 -11.63
N SER A 120 -9.55 2.15 -11.45
CA SER A 120 -10.62 1.16 -11.26
C SER A 120 -10.98 0.92 -9.78
N LEU A 121 -10.16 1.41 -8.84
CA LEU A 121 -10.31 1.20 -7.39
C LEU A 121 -10.97 2.40 -6.68
N SER A 122 -11.78 3.15 -7.39
CA SER A 122 -12.53 4.29 -6.84
C SER A 122 -13.48 3.83 -5.72
N GLY A 123 -13.60 4.65 -4.66
CA GLY A 123 -14.40 4.31 -3.47
C GLY A 123 -13.64 3.57 -2.38
N LYS A 124 -12.47 2.99 -2.68
CA LYS A 124 -11.58 2.43 -1.65
C LYS A 124 -10.76 3.51 -0.98
N ARG A 125 -10.32 3.22 0.25
CA ARG A 125 -9.40 4.07 1.03
C ARG A 125 -8.05 3.38 1.18
N ALA A 126 -7.01 4.13 1.51
CA ALA A 126 -5.72 3.56 1.86
C ALA A 126 -5.16 4.15 3.16
N ILE A 127 -4.45 3.33 3.92
CA ILE A 127 -3.67 3.75 5.09
C ILE A 127 -2.24 3.28 4.88
N VAL A 128 -1.28 4.19 4.98
CA VAL A 128 0.13 3.87 4.77
C VAL A 128 0.91 4.19 6.03
N PHE A 129 1.50 3.17 6.64
CA PHE A 129 2.41 3.29 7.76
C PHE A 129 3.84 3.22 7.24
N CYS A 130 4.59 4.29 7.41
CA CYS A 130 5.98 4.39 6.97
C CYS A 130 6.91 4.73 8.12
N THR A 131 8.00 4.00 8.26
CA THR A 131 9.10 4.35 9.15
C THR A 131 10.28 4.92 8.36
N TYR A 132 10.97 5.89 8.94
CA TYR A 132 12.11 6.59 8.34
C TYR A 132 13.25 6.62 9.36
N GLY A 133 14.46 6.27 8.95
CA GLY A 133 15.66 6.48 9.76
C GLY A 133 16.03 7.97 9.88
N SER A 134 15.61 8.80 8.92
CA SER A 134 15.89 10.23 8.91
C SER A 134 14.91 11.03 9.77
N PRO A 135 15.33 12.19 10.34
CA PRO A 135 14.43 13.07 11.07
C PRO A 135 13.42 13.75 10.15
N GLN A 136 12.27 14.10 10.72
CA GLN A 136 11.13 14.65 9.97
C GLN A 136 11.48 15.91 9.17
N PHE A 137 12.26 16.82 9.76
CA PHE A 137 12.59 18.09 9.10
C PHE A 137 13.36 17.83 7.79
N ALA A 138 14.31 16.89 7.78
CA ALA A 138 15.08 16.55 6.58
C ALA A 138 14.17 16.02 5.47
N ILE A 139 13.26 15.10 5.80
CA ILE A 139 12.30 14.54 4.83
C ILE A 139 11.36 15.63 4.28
N ARG A 140 10.94 16.59 5.13
CA ARG A 140 10.00 17.65 4.71
C ARG A 140 10.66 18.75 3.89
N THR A 141 11.86 19.18 4.27
CA THR A 141 12.57 20.32 3.65
C THR A 141 13.41 19.89 2.46
N PHE A 142 14.50 19.14 2.72
CA PHE A 142 15.46 18.78 1.67
C PHE A 142 14.87 17.80 0.64
N PHE A 143 14.05 16.86 1.10
CA PHE A 143 13.50 15.82 0.24
C PHE A 143 12.02 16.00 -0.11
N LEU A 144 11.42 17.14 0.25
CA LEU A 144 10.09 17.59 -0.16
C LEU A 144 8.98 16.53 0.02
N ASN A 145 9.09 15.65 1.01
CA ASN A 145 8.20 14.50 1.23
C ASN A 145 8.06 13.57 0.01
N MET A 146 9.13 13.37 -0.74
CA MET A 146 9.14 12.62 -1.99
C MET A 146 8.47 11.24 -1.89
N PRO A 147 8.76 10.37 -0.88
CA PRO A 147 8.11 9.06 -0.77
C PRO A 147 6.59 9.15 -0.68
N THR A 148 6.08 10.04 0.18
CA THR A 148 4.63 10.23 0.36
C THR A 148 3.97 10.78 -0.91
N LYS A 149 4.62 11.75 -1.58
CA LYS A 149 4.10 12.33 -2.82
C LYS A 149 4.06 11.29 -3.95
N ARG A 150 5.10 10.44 -4.05
CA ARG A 150 5.15 9.36 -5.04
C ARG A 150 4.00 8.37 -4.82
N LEU A 151 3.84 7.85 -3.62
CA LEU A 151 2.76 6.91 -3.30
C LEU A 151 1.39 7.52 -3.57
N ARG A 152 1.16 8.75 -3.11
CA ARG A 152 -0.12 9.42 -3.31
C ARG A 152 -0.44 9.63 -4.78
N ARG A 153 0.47 10.28 -5.53
CA ARG A 153 0.22 10.72 -6.92
C ARG A 153 0.50 9.63 -7.93
N GLY A 154 1.60 8.90 -7.75
CA GLY A 154 2.09 7.92 -8.71
C GLY A 154 1.53 6.50 -8.53
N VAL A 155 0.87 6.21 -7.40
CA VAL A 155 0.27 4.91 -7.13
C VAL A 155 -1.24 5.05 -6.87
N PHE A 156 -1.61 5.56 -5.69
CA PHE A 156 -3.01 5.53 -5.27
C PHE A 156 -3.95 6.37 -6.14
N ASN A 157 -3.57 7.62 -6.47
CA ASN A 157 -4.43 8.46 -7.31
C ASN A 157 -4.62 7.88 -8.72
N ILE A 158 -3.58 7.26 -9.29
CA ILE A 158 -3.66 6.59 -10.59
C ILE A 158 -4.67 5.43 -10.53
N CYS A 159 -4.67 4.67 -9.44
CA CYS A 159 -5.63 3.59 -9.20
C CYS A 159 -7.04 4.09 -8.84
N GLY A 160 -7.25 5.40 -8.65
CA GLY A 160 -8.55 5.98 -8.28
C GLY A 160 -8.77 6.13 -6.77
N ILE A 161 -7.79 5.73 -5.93
CA ILE A 161 -7.88 5.84 -4.47
C ILE A 161 -7.44 7.25 -4.05
N LYS A 162 -8.40 8.10 -3.67
CA LYS A 162 -8.13 9.51 -3.33
C LYS A 162 -8.00 9.75 -1.82
N ASP A 163 -8.70 8.97 -1.00
CA ASP A 163 -8.63 9.03 0.45
C ASP A 163 -7.47 8.17 0.95
N VAL A 164 -6.32 8.82 1.21
CA VAL A 164 -5.09 8.15 1.65
C VAL A 164 -4.55 8.81 2.91
N ILE A 165 -4.54 8.05 4.00
CA ILE A 165 -3.99 8.45 5.30
C ILE A 165 -2.54 7.99 5.40
N TYR A 166 -1.64 8.89 5.77
CA TYR A 166 -0.22 8.58 6.02
C TYR A 166 0.11 8.72 7.50
N LYS A 167 0.51 7.62 8.13
CA LYS A 167 1.11 7.56 9.47
C LYS A 167 2.61 7.39 9.30
N ARG A 168 3.36 8.42 9.66
CA ARG A 168 4.81 8.50 9.42
C ARG A 168 5.54 8.56 10.74
N TYR A 169 6.52 7.68 10.90
CA TYR A 169 7.37 7.59 12.09
C TYR A 169 8.80 7.91 11.66
N PHE A 170 9.41 8.88 12.30
CA PHE A 170 10.71 9.43 11.94
C PHE A 170 11.76 9.11 12.99
N ALA A 171 13.04 9.13 12.59
CA ALA A 171 14.18 8.81 13.47
C ALA A 171 14.03 7.41 14.13
N VAL A 172 13.48 6.46 13.38
CA VAL A 172 13.42 5.05 13.80
C VAL A 172 14.78 4.42 13.46
N PRO A 173 15.47 3.81 14.45
CA PRO A 173 16.78 3.19 14.24
C PRO A 173 16.73 1.99 13.31
#